data_a8460696d457fe0ef3878359400f7de9
#
_entry.id   a8460696d457fe0ef3878359400f7de9
#
_cell.length_a   1.000
_cell.length_b   1.000
_cell.length_c   1.000
_cell.angle_alpha   90.00
_cell.angle_beta   90.00
_cell.angle_gamma   90.00
#
_symmetry.space_group_name_H-M   'P 1'
#
loop_
_entity.id
_entity.type
_entity.pdbx_description
1 polymer ?
#
loop_
_entity_poly.entity_id
_entity_poly.type
_entity_poly.pdbx_seq_one_letter_code
_entity_poly.pdbx_strand_id
1 'polypeptide(L)'
;HFQLANVFCLPYNFDGQGGATNLGIPYIAERVTTILPDYPRGTLKETYEKIEKDLLEAIPLLEKYNIYQNDIRRFHFTAEAAYAFAARFYLYYNQPDKAKEYADKLLGSTPASQLRDWKGNYTGIDAANANAKALAYYRPTNAANLLVISLYSNYQFTTSSGESFTNSRYTHSNKCAAEETLWKNIWNVGRNRDEYNFAPYIYDKVFIDKVYQPKQPILDGERTIEVQLTTDEALINRAEAKIRLGDLAGGLADLNVWTQAYLRPGLAKRTFTQAEIKAYYDALPYADKTTRSPKKHLTKAHFKLHDGSTITEGTATEALLQYVLQCRRILTLHEGLRWQDIKRFGIDIYRWKKVDAGADTYEVPADGVLLGSDLRHAIALPQQAITGQIQQNPR
;
A
#
# COMPACT_ATOMS: atom_id res chain seq x y z
N HIS A 1 -15.85 -4.41 1.80
CA HIS A 1 -16.08 -3.48 2.94
C HIS A 1 -14.78 -2.84 3.41
N PHE A 2 -13.70 -3.60 3.63
CA PHE A 2 -12.40 -3.05 4.09
C PHE A 2 -11.85 -1.96 3.16
N GLN A 3 -11.86 -2.19 1.84
CA GLN A 3 -11.39 -1.19 0.88
C GLN A 3 -12.25 0.09 0.94
N LEU A 4 -13.57 -0.05 0.98
CA LEU A 4 -14.49 1.10 1.11
C LEU A 4 -14.24 1.88 2.40
N ALA A 5 -14.07 1.19 3.54
CA ALA A 5 -13.76 1.84 4.81
C ALA A 5 -12.44 2.61 4.73
N ASN A 6 -11.40 2.04 4.09
CA ASN A 6 -10.12 2.72 3.95
C ASN A 6 -10.14 3.92 2.99
N VAL A 7 -11.08 3.98 2.05
CA VAL A 7 -11.26 5.14 1.16
C VAL A 7 -12.15 6.19 1.81
N PHE A 8 -13.30 5.81 2.32
CA PHE A 8 -14.38 6.73 2.69
C PHE A 8 -14.52 6.98 4.20
N CYS A 9 -13.71 6.35 5.04
CA CYS A 9 -13.71 6.62 6.49
C CYS A 9 -12.35 7.19 6.92
N LEU A 10 -12.32 7.78 8.11
CA LEU A 10 -11.09 8.15 8.80
C LEU A 10 -10.31 6.89 9.21
N PRO A 11 -9.01 6.96 9.57
CA PRO A 11 -8.30 5.81 10.10
C PRO A 11 -8.93 5.33 11.42
N TYR A 12 -8.82 4.04 11.72
CA TYR A 12 -9.57 3.37 12.79
C TYR A 12 -9.54 4.09 14.13
N ASN A 13 -8.40 4.56 14.59
CA ASN A 13 -8.26 5.22 15.89
C ASN A 13 -8.09 6.75 15.78
N PHE A 14 -8.63 7.36 14.73
CA PHE A 14 -8.55 8.82 14.54
C PHE A 14 -9.18 9.61 15.71
N ASP A 15 -10.26 9.09 16.26
CA ASP A 15 -10.96 9.67 17.42
C ASP A 15 -10.33 9.34 18.77
N GLY A 16 -9.25 8.53 18.78
CA GLY A 16 -8.64 8.01 20.00
C GLY A 16 -9.51 6.99 20.77
N GLN A 17 -10.66 6.58 20.19
CA GLN A 17 -11.66 5.70 20.80
C GLN A 17 -11.94 4.44 19.95
N GLY A 18 -11.01 4.08 19.06
CA GLY A 18 -11.17 2.92 18.22
C GLY A 18 -12.31 3.01 17.22
N GLY A 19 -12.55 4.21 16.66
CA GLY A 19 -13.58 4.44 15.66
C GLY A 19 -15.02 4.47 16.21
N ALA A 20 -15.20 4.57 17.53
CA ALA A 20 -16.53 4.56 18.15
C ALA A 20 -17.39 5.78 17.79
N THR A 21 -16.76 6.91 17.48
CA THR A 21 -17.45 8.16 17.11
C THR A 21 -17.34 8.48 15.62
N ASN A 22 -16.49 7.79 14.88
CA ASN A 22 -16.31 8.02 13.44
C ASN A 22 -17.34 7.22 12.62
N LEU A 23 -17.80 7.83 11.52
CA LEU A 23 -18.70 7.14 10.59
C LEU A 23 -18.00 5.96 9.90
N GLY A 24 -18.69 4.82 9.90
CA GLY A 24 -18.33 3.64 9.12
C GLY A 24 -18.86 3.72 7.69
N ILE A 25 -19.12 2.56 7.12
CA ILE A 25 -19.76 2.38 5.81
C ILE A 25 -21.05 1.58 5.97
N PRO A 26 -21.99 1.65 5.03
CA PRO A 26 -23.08 0.66 4.96
C PRO A 26 -22.48 -0.74 4.83
N TYR A 27 -22.86 -1.64 5.75
CA TYR A 27 -22.38 -3.02 5.74
C TYR A 27 -23.46 -3.94 5.19
N ILE A 28 -23.37 -4.26 3.90
CA ILE A 28 -24.37 -5.04 3.18
C ILE A 28 -23.91 -6.50 3.16
N ALA A 29 -24.52 -7.34 3.99
CA ALA A 29 -24.24 -8.77 4.09
C ALA A 29 -25.30 -9.64 3.37
N GLU A 30 -26.48 -9.08 3.09
CA GLU A 30 -27.60 -9.79 2.51
C GLU A 30 -28.00 -9.22 1.15
N ARG A 31 -28.72 -10.05 0.38
CA ARG A 31 -29.25 -9.62 -0.91
C ARG A 31 -30.29 -8.52 -0.71
N VAL A 32 -30.12 -7.42 -1.45
CA VAL A 32 -31.10 -6.33 -1.47
C VAL A 32 -32.38 -6.79 -2.16
N THR A 33 -33.50 -6.71 -1.46
CA THR A 33 -34.82 -7.12 -1.96
C THR A 33 -35.82 -5.96 -2.10
N THR A 34 -35.41 -4.75 -1.65
CA THR A 34 -36.25 -3.54 -1.69
C THR A 34 -35.78 -2.58 -2.77
N ILE A 35 -36.68 -1.77 -3.33
CA ILE A 35 -36.38 -0.79 -4.39
C ILE A 35 -35.60 0.40 -3.83
N LEU A 36 -35.89 0.82 -2.59
CA LEU A 36 -35.23 1.93 -1.88
C LEU A 36 -34.80 1.44 -0.50
N PRO A 37 -33.66 0.72 -0.42
CA PRO A 37 -33.16 0.28 0.87
C PRO A 37 -32.54 1.44 1.64
N ASP A 38 -32.75 1.45 2.95
CA ASP A 38 -32.00 2.34 3.86
C ASP A 38 -30.65 1.72 4.18
N TYR A 39 -29.59 2.50 4.00
CA TYR A 39 -28.21 2.09 4.23
C TYR A 39 -27.52 2.94 5.29
N PRO A 40 -27.83 2.75 6.58
CA PRO A 40 -27.16 3.47 7.64
C PRO A 40 -25.66 3.10 7.65
N ARG A 41 -24.82 4.10 7.89
CA ARG A 41 -23.37 3.88 7.90
C ARG A 41 -22.88 3.18 9.17
N GLY A 42 -23.55 3.36 10.30
CA GLY A 42 -23.04 2.90 11.58
C GLY A 42 -21.71 3.55 11.97
N THR A 43 -21.04 3.00 12.94
CA THR A 43 -19.73 3.45 13.38
C THR A 43 -18.60 2.71 12.62
N LEU A 44 -17.42 3.32 12.59
CA LEU A 44 -16.24 2.67 12.03
C LEU A 44 -15.84 1.44 12.86
N LYS A 45 -16.02 1.50 14.18
CA LYS A 45 -15.83 0.37 15.09
C LYS A 45 -16.67 -0.83 14.68
N GLU A 46 -17.98 -0.65 14.52
CA GLU A 46 -18.90 -1.71 14.07
C GLU A 46 -18.51 -2.27 12.69
N THR A 47 -18.03 -1.40 11.80
CA THR A 47 -17.54 -1.83 10.49
C THR A 47 -16.37 -2.79 10.61
N TYR A 48 -15.36 -2.46 11.44
CA TYR A 48 -14.20 -3.32 11.65
C TYR A 48 -14.54 -4.62 12.38
N GLU A 49 -15.43 -4.57 13.38
CA GLU A 49 -15.91 -5.76 14.09
C GLU A 49 -16.65 -6.75 13.16
N LYS A 50 -17.45 -6.24 12.23
CA LYS A 50 -18.13 -7.08 11.23
C LYS A 50 -17.15 -7.69 10.23
N ILE A 51 -16.16 -6.91 9.76
CA ILE A 51 -15.10 -7.44 8.88
C ILE A 51 -14.28 -8.52 9.59
N GLU A 52 -13.93 -8.31 10.87
CA GLU A 52 -13.22 -9.31 11.68
C GLU A 52 -14.04 -10.59 11.81
N LYS A 53 -15.33 -10.46 12.11
CA LYS A 53 -16.24 -11.60 12.21
C LYS A 53 -16.26 -12.41 10.91
N ASP A 54 -16.50 -11.77 9.77
CA ASP A 54 -16.52 -12.43 8.47
C ASP A 54 -15.18 -13.14 8.18
N LEU A 55 -14.07 -12.49 8.51
CA LEU A 55 -12.73 -13.05 8.31
C LEU A 55 -12.49 -14.29 9.18
N LEU A 56 -12.84 -14.23 10.46
CA LEU A 56 -12.67 -15.34 11.40
C LEU A 56 -13.57 -16.54 11.10
N GLU A 57 -14.76 -16.30 10.54
CA GLU A 57 -15.65 -17.37 10.03
C GLU A 57 -15.13 -17.99 8.73
N ALA A 58 -14.54 -17.17 7.85
CA ALA A 58 -14.07 -17.62 6.54
C ALA A 58 -12.77 -18.43 6.60
N ILE A 59 -11.79 -18.05 7.43
CA ILE A 59 -10.46 -18.69 7.47
C ILE A 59 -10.54 -20.21 7.69
N PRO A 60 -11.24 -20.75 8.70
CA PRO A 60 -11.32 -22.20 8.91
C PRO A 60 -11.98 -22.93 7.74
N LEU A 61 -12.92 -22.29 7.04
CA LEU A 61 -13.56 -22.87 5.86
C LEU A 61 -12.59 -22.94 4.67
N LEU A 62 -11.79 -21.88 4.46
CA LEU A 62 -10.77 -21.83 3.42
C LEU A 62 -9.64 -22.83 3.65
N GLU A 63 -9.25 -23.04 4.91
CA GLU A 63 -8.26 -24.05 5.30
C GLU A 63 -8.77 -25.46 5.04
N LYS A 64 -10.04 -25.71 5.36
CA LYS A 64 -10.67 -27.03 5.21
C LYS A 64 -10.99 -27.36 3.75
N TYR A 65 -11.45 -26.38 2.97
CA TYR A 65 -11.97 -26.58 1.62
C TYR A 65 -11.06 -25.91 0.57
N ASN A 66 -9.80 -26.33 0.49
CA ASN A 66 -8.87 -25.83 -0.53
C ASN A 66 -9.16 -26.48 -1.90
N ILE A 67 -10.20 -25.99 -2.57
CA ILE A 67 -10.72 -26.56 -3.83
C ILE A 67 -10.00 -26.03 -5.07
N TYR A 68 -9.29 -24.92 -4.96
CA TYR A 68 -8.60 -24.32 -6.08
C TYR A 68 -7.16 -24.82 -6.18
N GLN A 69 -6.82 -25.41 -7.31
CA GLN A 69 -5.50 -26.01 -7.56
C GLN A 69 -4.70 -25.19 -8.59
N ASN A 70 -3.39 -25.37 -8.58
CA ASN A 70 -2.46 -24.77 -9.53
C ASN A 70 -2.60 -23.24 -9.58
N ASP A 71 -2.41 -22.65 -10.74
CA ASP A 71 -2.41 -21.20 -10.95
C ASP A 71 -3.80 -20.56 -10.81
N ILE A 72 -4.88 -21.34 -10.97
CA ILE A 72 -6.26 -20.87 -10.81
C ILE A 72 -6.50 -20.30 -9.41
N ARG A 73 -5.85 -20.86 -8.40
CA ARG A 73 -5.96 -20.39 -7.00
C ARG A 73 -5.65 -18.89 -6.84
N ARG A 74 -4.84 -18.30 -7.71
CA ARG A 74 -4.46 -16.89 -7.65
C ARG A 74 -5.59 -15.92 -8.02
N PHE A 75 -6.63 -16.42 -8.65
CA PHE A 75 -7.84 -15.64 -8.98
C PHE A 75 -8.97 -15.85 -7.97
N HIS A 76 -8.70 -16.55 -6.87
CA HIS A 76 -9.65 -16.82 -5.81
C HIS A 76 -9.09 -16.47 -4.44
N PHE A 77 -9.97 -16.15 -3.52
CA PHE A 77 -9.59 -15.87 -2.14
C PHE A 77 -9.33 -17.18 -1.40
N THR A 78 -8.06 -17.57 -1.33
CA THR A 78 -7.58 -18.80 -0.67
C THR A 78 -7.21 -18.56 0.78
N ALA A 79 -6.83 -19.61 1.52
CA ALA A 79 -6.35 -19.47 2.91
C ALA A 79 -5.11 -18.56 2.98
N GLU A 80 -4.16 -18.72 2.04
CA GLU A 80 -2.96 -17.86 1.98
C GLU A 80 -3.32 -16.40 1.69
N ALA A 81 -4.28 -16.15 0.79
CA ALA A 81 -4.79 -14.80 0.55
C ALA A 81 -5.49 -14.24 1.79
N ALA A 82 -6.24 -15.07 2.52
CA ALA A 82 -6.90 -14.67 3.77
C ALA A 82 -5.88 -14.32 4.86
N TYR A 83 -4.78 -15.06 4.99
CA TYR A 83 -3.71 -14.71 5.95
C TYR A 83 -3.02 -13.40 5.58
N ALA A 84 -2.71 -13.16 4.31
CA ALA A 84 -2.14 -11.89 3.87
C ALA A 84 -3.11 -10.72 4.11
N PHE A 85 -4.38 -10.92 3.83
CA PHE A 85 -5.42 -9.92 4.13
C PHE A 85 -5.53 -9.68 5.64
N ALA A 86 -5.55 -10.74 6.46
CA ALA A 86 -5.60 -10.62 7.91
C ALA A 86 -4.40 -9.84 8.46
N ALA A 87 -3.19 -10.11 7.97
CA ALA A 87 -1.99 -9.36 8.36
C ALA A 87 -2.14 -7.86 8.07
N ARG A 88 -2.65 -7.48 6.89
CA ARG A 88 -2.96 -6.08 6.55
C ARG A 88 -4.09 -5.52 7.42
N PHE A 89 -5.19 -6.23 7.54
CA PHE A 89 -6.37 -5.83 8.29
C PHE A 89 -6.06 -5.53 9.75
N TYR A 90 -5.36 -6.43 10.44
CA TYR A 90 -5.04 -6.26 11.85
C TYR A 90 -4.04 -5.14 12.13
N LEU A 91 -3.13 -4.81 11.21
CA LEU A 91 -2.32 -3.59 11.35
C LEU A 91 -3.20 -2.33 11.32
N TYR A 92 -4.21 -2.30 10.45
CA TYR A 92 -5.13 -1.17 10.32
C TYR A 92 -6.13 -1.12 11.49
N TYR A 93 -6.47 -2.29 12.03
CA TYR A 93 -7.31 -2.45 13.22
C TYR A 93 -6.55 -2.23 14.53
N ASN A 94 -5.27 -1.86 14.46
CA ASN A 94 -4.38 -1.62 15.61
C ASN A 94 -4.15 -2.84 16.51
N GLN A 95 -4.13 -4.05 15.95
CA GLN A 95 -3.82 -5.31 16.62
C GLN A 95 -2.56 -5.94 16.00
N PRO A 96 -1.36 -5.40 16.30
CA PRO A 96 -0.11 -5.86 15.67
C PRO A 96 0.26 -7.31 16.05
N ASP A 97 -0.18 -7.80 17.20
CA ASP A 97 -0.04 -9.18 17.64
C ASP A 97 -0.72 -10.16 16.67
N LYS A 98 -1.99 -9.91 16.35
CA LYS A 98 -2.73 -10.71 15.36
C LYS A 98 -2.17 -10.52 13.93
N ALA A 99 -1.76 -9.30 13.58
CA ALA A 99 -1.13 -9.07 12.28
C ALA A 99 0.13 -9.93 12.10
N LYS A 100 0.98 -10.00 13.14
CA LYS A 100 2.15 -10.86 13.17
C LYS A 100 1.76 -12.34 13.09
N GLU A 101 0.77 -12.78 13.87
CA GLU A 101 0.31 -14.18 13.89
C GLU A 101 -0.09 -14.66 12.48
N TYR A 102 -0.92 -13.90 11.77
CA TYR A 102 -1.36 -14.29 10.43
C TYR A 102 -0.25 -14.18 9.38
N ALA A 103 0.64 -13.21 9.51
CA ALA A 103 1.82 -13.15 8.67
C ALA A 103 2.78 -14.33 8.92
N ASP A 104 2.91 -14.80 10.15
CA ASP A 104 3.69 -16.00 10.49
C ASP A 104 3.05 -17.29 9.93
N LYS A 105 1.72 -17.40 9.96
CA LYS A 105 0.99 -18.52 9.32
C LYS A 105 1.24 -18.58 7.82
N LEU A 106 1.30 -17.42 7.15
CA LEU A 106 1.55 -17.32 5.72
C LEU A 106 3.02 -17.61 5.36
N LEU A 107 3.94 -16.96 6.04
CA LEU A 107 5.35 -16.87 5.62
C LEU A 107 6.24 -17.94 6.25
N GLY A 108 5.81 -18.51 7.38
CA GLY A 108 6.61 -19.48 8.14
C GLY A 108 7.97 -18.92 8.57
N SER A 109 8.94 -19.84 8.76
CA SER A 109 10.29 -19.52 9.20
C SER A 109 11.24 -19.10 8.07
N THR A 110 10.91 -19.39 6.84
CA THR A 110 11.77 -19.14 5.66
C THR A 110 11.09 -18.26 4.61
N PRO A 111 10.77 -17.00 4.93
CA PRO A 111 10.00 -16.13 4.05
C PRO A 111 10.69 -15.83 2.72
N ALA A 112 12.02 -15.87 2.66
CA ALA A 112 12.80 -15.54 1.47
C ALA A 112 12.40 -16.36 0.23
N SER A 113 12.06 -17.64 0.41
CA SER A 113 11.67 -18.53 -0.70
C SER A 113 10.29 -18.24 -1.28
N GLN A 114 9.48 -17.45 -0.59
CA GLN A 114 8.12 -17.10 -1.00
C GLN A 114 8.02 -15.70 -1.62
N LEU A 115 9.08 -14.90 -1.52
CA LEU A 115 9.11 -13.56 -2.10
C LEU A 115 9.21 -13.62 -3.62
N ARG A 116 8.85 -12.51 -4.25
CA ARG A 116 8.98 -12.34 -5.69
C ARG A 116 10.44 -12.45 -6.12
N ASP A 117 10.70 -13.29 -7.10
CA ASP A 117 11.97 -13.32 -7.80
C ASP A 117 12.03 -12.15 -8.81
N TRP A 118 12.37 -10.97 -8.30
CA TRP A 118 12.40 -9.73 -9.07
C TRP A 118 13.41 -9.78 -10.23
N LYS A 119 14.48 -10.57 -10.11
CA LYS A 119 15.45 -10.75 -11.19
C LYS A 119 14.95 -11.77 -12.21
N GLY A 120 14.62 -12.99 -11.75
CA GLY A 120 14.28 -14.09 -12.62
C GLY A 120 13.00 -13.87 -13.42
N ASN A 121 11.98 -13.32 -12.78
CA ASN A 121 10.68 -13.08 -13.42
C ASN A 121 10.74 -12.08 -14.59
N TYR A 122 11.74 -11.22 -14.63
CA TYR A 122 11.88 -10.18 -15.65
C TYR A 122 13.08 -10.40 -16.57
N THR A 123 13.89 -11.44 -16.35
CA THR A 123 15.01 -11.78 -17.22
C THR A 123 14.51 -12.11 -18.62
N GLY A 124 15.15 -11.49 -19.64
CA GLY A 124 14.79 -11.70 -21.05
C GLY A 124 13.59 -10.89 -21.55
N ILE A 125 12.95 -10.11 -20.69
CA ILE A 125 11.91 -9.17 -21.13
C ILE A 125 12.59 -7.90 -21.66
N ASP A 126 12.18 -7.47 -22.85
CA ASP A 126 12.65 -6.21 -23.43
C ASP A 126 12.30 -5.05 -22.48
N ALA A 127 13.31 -4.26 -22.19
CA ALA A 127 13.21 -3.10 -21.32
C ALA A 127 12.17 -2.08 -21.79
N ALA A 128 12.02 -1.89 -23.09
CA ALA A 128 11.03 -0.99 -23.65
C ALA A 128 9.60 -1.55 -23.65
N ASN A 129 9.41 -2.85 -23.34
CA ASN A 129 8.10 -3.49 -23.36
C ASN A 129 7.40 -3.44 -21.98
N ALA A 130 6.77 -2.30 -21.69
CA ALA A 130 6.03 -2.07 -20.45
C ALA A 130 4.92 -3.11 -20.22
N ASN A 131 4.21 -3.50 -21.29
CA ASN A 131 3.14 -4.49 -21.19
C ASN A 131 3.67 -5.87 -20.80
N ALA A 132 4.79 -6.31 -21.37
CA ALA A 132 5.39 -7.58 -21.00
C ALA A 132 5.88 -7.60 -19.54
N LYS A 133 6.37 -6.47 -19.03
CA LYS A 133 6.75 -6.31 -17.63
C LYS A 133 5.53 -6.35 -16.71
N ALA A 134 4.47 -5.63 -17.04
CA ALA A 134 3.24 -5.66 -16.29
C ALA A 134 2.64 -7.08 -16.26
N LEU A 135 2.61 -7.77 -17.41
CA LEU A 135 2.17 -9.18 -17.46
C LEU A 135 3.05 -10.09 -16.58
N ALA A 136 4.37 -9.88 -16.55
CA ALA A 136 5.26 -10.65 -15.69
C ALA A 136 4.95 -10.42 -14.20
N TYR A 137 4.53 -9.21 -13.82
CA TYR A 137 4.10 -8.90 -12.46
C TYR A 137 2.83 -9.67 -12.05
N TYR A 138 1.85 -9.78 -12.95
CA TYR A 138 0.56 -10.41 -12.67
C TYR A 138 0.54 -11.92 -12.84
N ARG A 139 1.57 -12.52 -13.40
CA ARG A 139 1.57 -13.97 -13.69
C ARG A 139 1.09 -14.78 -12.49
N PRO A 140 0.10 -15.66 -12.67
CA PRO A 140 -0.38 -16.53 -11.58
C PRO A 140 0.67 -17.54 -11.13
N THR A 141 1.65 -17.85 -11.99
CA THR A 141 2.82 -18.68 -11.67
C THR A 141 3.79 -18.02 -10.70
N ASN A 142 3.68 -16.70 -10.49
CA ASN A 142 4.52 -16.01 -9.53
C ASN A 142 4.10 -16.36 -8.10
N ALA A 143 4.95 -17.03 -7.35
CA ALA A 143 4.65 -17.52 -6.00
C ALA A 143 4.25 -16.39 -5.05
N ALA A 144 4.77 -15.17 -5.25
CA ALA A 144 4.45 -14.03 -4.42
C ALA A 144 3.01 -13.49 -4.60
N ASN A 145 2.35 -13.76 -5.72
CA ASN A 145 0.99 -13.31 -5.96
C ASN A 145 0.00 -14.21 -5.22
N LEU A 146 -0.80 -13.64 -4.33
CA LEU A 146 -1.78 -14.37 -3.54
C LEU A 146 -3.21 -14.13 -3.99
N LEU A 147 -3.49 -12.94 -4.52
CA LEU A 147 -4.79 -12.61 -5.12
C LEU A 147 -4.60 -11.66 -6.29
N VAL A 148 -5.04 -12.08 -7.46
CA VAL A 148 -5.06 -11.29 -8.70
C VAL A 148 -6.51 -11.09 -9.12
N ILE A 149 -6.89 -9.85 -9.38
CA ILE A 149 -8.25 -9.51 -9.79
C ILE A 149 -8.25 -8.71 -11.09
N SER A 150 -9.33 -8.79 -11.85
CA SER A 150 -9.56 -7.98 -13.04
C SER A 150 -10.78 -7.09 -12.81
N LEU A 151 -10.60 -5.79 -12.98
CA LEU A 151 -11.61 -4.78 -12.69
C LEU A 151 -11.83 -3.86 -13.89
N TYR A 152 -13.06 -3.44 -14.12
CA TYR A 152 -13.32 -2.25 -14.93
C TYR A 152 -12.85 -1.02 -14.16
N SER A 153 -11.84 -0.34 -14.66
CA SER A 153 -11.22 0.78 -13.96
C SER A 153 -10.63 1.79 -14.95
N ASN A 154 -10.79 3.05 -14.63
CA ASN A 154 -10.10 4.14 -15.32
C ASN A 154 -8.72 4.46 -14.70
N TYR A 155 -8.23 3.61 -13.82
CA TYR A 155 -6.97 3.82 -13.10
C TYR A 155 -5.79 3.99 -14.05
N GLN A 156 -5.73 3.21 -15.12
CA GLN A 156 -4.69 3.30 -16.16
C GLN A 156 -4.57 4.70 -16.76
N PHE A 157 -5.68 5.42 -16.96
CA PHE A 157 -5.65 6.78 -17.51
C PHE A 157 -5.09 7.82 -16.53
N THR A 158 -5.01 7.48 -15.27
CA THR A 158 -4.46 8.37 -14.23
C THR A 158 -3.00 8.10 -13.93
N THR A 159 -2.53 6.86 -14.10
CA THR A 159 -1.18 6.42 -13.72
C THR A 159 -0.28 6.10 -14.90
N SER A 160 -0.87 5.68 -16.01
CA SER A 160 -0.17 5.29 -17.22
C SER A 160 -0.89 5.85 -18.42
N SER A 161 -0.38 6.89 -19.02
CA SER A 161 -0.86 7.38 -20.31
C SER A 161 -0.18 6.65 -21.48
N GLY A 162 -0.08 5.33 -21.42
CA GLY A 162 0.39 4.46 -22.50
C GLY A 162 1.82 4.67 -22.98
N GLU A 163 2.31 5.90 -23.06
CA GLU A 163 3.65 6.19 -23.59
C GLU A 163 4.49 7.13 -22.71
N SER A 164 3.94 7.72 -21.67
CA SER A 164 4.68 8.70 -20.90
C SER A 164 4.20 8.89 -19.48
N PHE A 165 4.96 8.39 -18.48
CA PHE A 165 4.82 8.81 -17.09
C PHE A 165 4.97 10.33 -16.91
N THR A 166 5.54 11.02 -17.88
CA THR A 166 5.71 12.48 -17.84
C THR A 166 4.40 13.23 -17.98
N ASN A 167 3.38 12.61 -18.54
CA ASN A 167 2.08 13.23 -18.79
C ASN A 167 0.97 12.70 -17.88
N SER A 168 1.23 11.68 -17.07
CA SER A 168 0.21 11.20 -16.15
C SER A 168 0.12 12.13 -14.94
N ARG A 169 -1.12 12.33 -14.47
CA ARG A 169 -1.43 13.25 -13.37
C ARG A 169 -0.85 12.78 -12.03
N TYR A 170 -0.58 11.49 -11.89
CA TYR A 170 -0.14 10.84 -10.66
C TYR A 170 1.07 9.96 -10.91
N THR A 171 2.23 10.56 -11.08
CA THR A 171 3.49 9.86 -11.22
C THR A 171 4.29 9.92 -9.92
N HIS A 172 5.19 8.95 -9.74
CA HIS A 172 6.31 9.11 -8.84
C HIS A 172 7.50 9.72 -9.60
N SER A 173 8.30 10.52 -8.93
CA SER A 173 9.55 11.04 -9.50
C SER A 173 10.72 10.12 -9.20
N ASN A 174 11.78 10.23 -9.98
CA ASN A 174 13.08 9.61 -9.70
C ASN A 174 13.57 9.97 -8.28
N LYS A 175 13.29 11.17 -7.84
CA LYS A 175 13.60 11.63 -6.49
C LYS A 175 12.99 10.72 -5.43
N CYS A 176 11.72 10.36 -5.57
CA CYS A 176 11.04 9.44 -4.66
C CYS A 176 11.65 8.04 -4.65
N ALA A 177 12.00 7.53 -5.83
CA ALA A 177 12.45 6.15 -5.98
C ALA A 177 13.96 5.95 -5.67
N ALA A 178 14.75 7.00 -5.85
CA ALA A 178 16.19 6.94 -5.75
C ALA A 178 16.76 7.86 -4.66
N GLU A 179 16.64 9.17 -4.82
CA GLU A 179 17.33 10.15 -3.97
C GLU A 179 16.81 10.17 -2.53
N GLU A 180 15.50 9.97 -2.35
CA GLU A 180 14.83 10.00 -1.06
C GLU A 180 14.81 8.64 -0.36
N THR A 181 15.73 7.73 -0.70
CA THR A 181 15.81 6.40 -0.09
C THR A 181 17.13 6.19 0.63
N LEU A 182 17.11 5.37 1.68
CA LEU A 182 18.31 4.89 2.38
C LEU A 182 19.27 4.19 1.41
N TRP A 183 18.74 3.58 0.36
CA TRP A 183 19.49 2.79 -0.60
C TRP A 183 20.35 3.61 -1.52
N LYS A 184 20.16 4.91 -1.58
CA LYS A 184 20.83 5.91 -2.43
C LYS A 184 21.18 5.32 -3.80
N ASN A 185 20.50 5.74 -4.81
CA ASN A 185 20.71 5.15 -6.09
C ASN A 185 21.66 5.96 -6.96
N ILE A 186 22.50 5.25 -7.69
CA ILE A 186 23.21 5.81 -8.83
C ILE A 186 22.17 5.96 -9.95
N TRP A 187 21.80 7.20 -10.21
CA TRP A 187 20.87 7.54 -11.25
C TRP A 187 21.60 7.82 -12.55
N ASN A 188 21.15 7.24 -13.66
CA ASN A 188 21.65 7.60 -14.98
C ASN A 188 20.51 8.17 -15.83
N VAL A 189 20.71 9.34 -16.40
CA VAL A 189 19.75 10.18 -17.11
C VAL A 189 19.26 9.52 -18.43
N GLY A 190 18.91 8.27 -18.43
CA GLY A 190 18.27 7.62 -19.56
C GLY A 190 16.77 7.90 -19.54
N ARG A 191 16.18 8.23 -20.68
CA ARG A 191 14.72 8.44 -20.86
C ARG A 191 13.89 7.17 -20.58
N ASN A 192 14.53 6.06 -20.30
CA ASN A 192 13.86 4.80 -20.10
C ASN A 192 13.56 4.63 -18.62
N ARG A 193 12.32 4.55 -18.29
CA ARG A 193 11.69 4.23 -17.01
C ARG A 193 12.12 2.90 -16.43
N ASP A 194 13.02 2.28 -17.11
CA ASP A 194 13.41 0.95 -16.88
C ASP A 194 14.40 0.92 -15.76
N GLU A 195 14.07 0.08 -14.89
CA GLU A 195 14.81 -0.55 -13.85
C GLU A 195 16.33 -0.51 -13.93
N TYR A 196 16.92 -0.09 -15.03
CA TYR A 196 18.36 -0.25 -15.28
C TYR A 196 19.25 0.52 -14.33
N ASN A 197 18.73 1.58 -13.75
CA ASN A 197 19.55 2.48 -12.96
C ASN A 197 19.02 2.72 -11.54
N PHE A 198 17.96 2.01 -11.15
CA PHE A 198 17.45 2.08 -9.79
C PHE A 198 17.92 0.88 -8.97
N ALA A 199 18.32 1.12 -7.72
CA ALA A 199 18.65 0.02 -6.81
C ALA A 199 17.44 -0.90 -6.56
N PRO A 200 16.22 -0.40 -6.32
CA PRO A 200 15.05 -1.24 -6.27
C PRO A 200 14.59 -1.66 -7.67
N TYR A 201 13.98 -2.83 -7.77
CA TYR A 201 13.29 -3.25 -8.98
C TYR A 201 11.96 -2.52 -9.09
N ILE A 202 11.89 -1.51 -9.95
CA ILE A 202 10.68 -0.74 -10.21
C ILE A 202 10.21 -1.04 -11.62
N TYR A 203 9.03 -1.61 -11.73
CA TYR A 203 8.40 -2.00 -13.00
C TYR A 203 7.03 -1.39 -13.15
N ASP A 204 6.59 -1.25 -14.39
CA ASP A 204 5.19 -0.95 -14.69
C ASP A 204 4.30 -2.07 -14.17
N LYS A 205 3.33 -1.70 -13.34
CA LYS A 205 2.38 -2.62 -12.72
C LYS A 205 0.96 -2.47 -13.28
N VAL A 206 0.75 -1.50 -14.15
CA VAL A 206 -0.57 -1.23 -14.72
C VAL A 206 -0.67 -1.88 -16.08
N PHE A 207 -1.54 -2.84 -16.21
CA PHE A 207 -1.84 -3.51 -17.46
C PHE A 207 -3.29 -3.28 -17.84
N ILE A 208 -3.51 -2.93 -19.12
CA ILE A 208 -4.82 -2.73 -19.70
C ILE A 208 -5.17 -3.95 -20.55
N ASP A 209 -6.19 -4.66 -20.14
CA ASP A 209 -6.78 -5.72 -20.94
C ASP A 209 -7.99 -5.19 -21.71
N LYS A 210 -7.93 -5.27 -23.02
CA LYS A 210 -9.03 -4.85 -23.91
C LYS A 210 -9.98 -6.03 -24.12
N VAL A 211 -11.17 -5.90 -23.59
CA VAL A 211 -12.20 -6.91 -23.71
C VAL A 211 -13.07 -6.61 -24.93
N TYR A 212 -13.17 -7.56 -25.83
CA TYR A 212 -14.02 -7.46 -27.02
C TYR A 212 -15.27 -8.32 -26.86
N GLN A 213 -16.34 -7.90 -27.49
CA GLN A 213 -17.57 -8.70 -27.55
C GLN A 213 -17.30 -10.04 -28.24
N PRO A 214 -17.87 -11.15 -27.78
CA PRO A 214 -17.69 -12.42 -28.41
C PRO A 214 -18.11 -12.37 -29.89
N LYS A 215 -17.19 -12.78 -30.77
CA LYS A 215 -17.40 -12.85 -32.24
C LYS A 215 -17.58 -11.51 -32.97
N GLN A 216 -17.33 -10.39 -32.30
CA GLN A 216 -17.39 -9.05 -32.93
C GLN A 216 -16.15 -8.22 -32.55
N PRO A 217 -15.62 -7.41 -33.49
CA PRO A 217 -14.49 -6.54 -33.18
C PRO A 217 -14.92 -5.26 -32.43
N ILE A 218 -15.98 -5.34 -31.63
CA ILE A 218 -16.50 -4.23 -30.85
C ILE A 218 -15.87 -4.30 -29.47
N LEU A 219 -15.17 -3.25 -29.07
CA LEU A 219 -14.62 -3.11 -27.74
C LEU A 219 -15.75 -3.04 -26.71
N ASP A 220 -15.81 -4.04 -25.81
CA ASP A 220 -16.79 -4.10 -24.73
C ASP A 220 -16.34 -3.25 -23.52
N GLY A 221 -15.04 -3.09 -23.35
CA GLY A 221 -14.45 -2.27 -22.30
C GLY A 221 -12.97 -2.53 -22.09
N GLU A 222 -12.40 -1.76 -21.19
CA GLU A 222 -11.03 -1.96 -20.73
C GLU A 222 -11.03 -2.35 -19.27
N ARG A 223 -10.18 -3.31 -18.93
CA ARG A 223 -10.01 -3.80 -17.57
C ARG A 223 -8.59 -3.54 -17.11
N THR A 224 -8.43 -3.21 -15.84
CA THR A 224 -7.13 -3.21 -15.17
C THR A 224 -6.98 -4.51 -14.40
N ILE A 225 -5.83 -5.17 -14.56
CA ILE A 225 -5.48 -6.33 -13.74
C ILE A 225 -4.64 -5.83 -12.57
N GLU A 226 -4.97 -6.27 -11.38
CA GLU A 226 -4.33 -5.84 -10.14
C GLU A 226 -3.95 -7.02 -9.25
N VAL A 227 -2.75 -6.96 -8.66
CA VAL A 227 -2.35 -7.88 -7.58
C VAL A 227 -2.74 -7.26 -6.26
N GLN A 228 -3.75 -7.79 -5.62
CA GLN A 228 -4.30 -7.22 -4.38
C GLN A 228 -3.53 -7.61 -3.14
N LEU A 229 -2.93 -8.79 -3.13
CA LEU A 229 -2.23 -9.35 -1.98
C LEU A 229 -0.96 -10.06 -2.43
N THR A 230 0.16 -9.78 -1.76
CA THR A 230 1.45 -10.41 -2.03
C THR A 230 2.15 -10.85 -0.74
N THR A 231 3.04 -11.84 -0.86
CA THR A 231 3.93 -12.24 0.23
C THR A 231 4.97 -11.16 0.56
N ASP A 232 5.40 -10.38 -0.44
CA ASP A 232 6.30 -9.23 -0.24
C ASP A 232 5.68 -8.20 0.73
N GLU A 233 4.41 -7.84 0.50
CA GLU A 233 3.72 -6.93 1.42
C GLU A 233 3.48 -7.56 2.79
N ALA A 234 3.08 -8.84 2.82
CA ALA A 234 2.86 -9.55 4.08
C ALA A 234 4.13 -9.58 4.95
N LEU A 235 5.32 -9.69 4.35
CA LEU A 235 6.58 -9.63 5.08
C LEU A 235 6.84 -8.24 5.66
N ILE A 236 6.58 -7.17 4.91
CA ILE A 236 6.71 -5.80 5.43
C ILE A 236 5.66 -5.54 6.52
N ASN A 237 4.44 -6.08 6.39
CA ASN A 237 3.41 -6.01 7.42
C ASN A 237 3.86 -6.71 8.72
N ARG A 238 4.52 -7.89 8.61
CA ARG A 238 5.11 -8.59 9.75
C ARG A 238 6.22 -7.78 10.40
N ALA A 239 7.08 -7.15 9.61
CA ALA A 239 8.13 -6.27 10.12
C ALA A 239 7.55 -5.08 10.89
N GLU A 240 6.52 -4.39 10.35
CA GLU A 240 5.83 -3.32 11.06
C GLU A 240 5.24 -3.82 12.37
N ALA A 241 4.56 -4.98 12.36
CA ALA A 241 3.96 -5.57 13.54
C ALA A 241 5.00 -5.86 14.65
N LYS A 242 6.12 -6.50 14.28
CA LYS A 242 7.23 -6.78 15.21
C LYS A 242 7.79 -5.51 15.84
N ILE A 243 8.05 -4.47 15.02
CA ILE A 243 8.56 -3.18 15.50
C ILE A 243 7.56 -2.54 16.49
N ARG A 244 6.28 -2.55 16.19
CA ARG A 244 5.23 -2.01 17.06
C ARG A 244 5.09 -2.81 18.37
N LEU A 245 5.42 -4.10 18.35
CA LEU A 245 5.48 -4.98 19.52
C LEU A 245 6.79 -4.89 20.30
N GLY A 246 7.74 -4.03 19.89
CA GLY A 246 9.04 -3.85 20.55
C GLY A 246 10.14 -4.80 20.06
N ASP A 247 9.84 -5.75 19.19
CA ASP A 247 10.84 -6.62 18.55
C ASP A 247 11.51 -5.91 17.37
N LEU A 248 12.39 -4.95 17.69
CA LEU A 248 13.09 -4.15 16.68
C LEU A 248 14.04 -5.00 15.83
N ALA A 249 14.70 -5.97 16.46
CA ALA A 249 15.65 -6.86 15.77
C ALA A 249 14.94 -7.80 14.80
N GLY A 250 13.83 -8.40 15.20
CA GLY A 250 13.02 -9.26 14.35
C GLY A 250 12.34 -8.50 13.20
N GLY A 251 11.90 -7.27 13.46
CA GLY A 251 11.36 -6.39 12.41
C GLY A 251 12.42 -6.02 11.38
N LEU A 252 13.62 -5.66 11.81
CA LEU A 252 14.74 -5.37 10.93
C LEU A 252 15.20 -6.60 10.12
N ALA A 253 15.18 -7.79 10.75
CA ALA A 253 15.51 -9.03 10.05
C ALA A 253 14.55 -9.27 8.85
N ASP A 254 13.23 -9.09 9.04
CA ASP A 254 12.26 -9.21 7.97
C ASP A 254 12.47 -8.17 6.86
N LEU A 255 12.75 -6.91 7.21
CA LEU A 255 13.08 -5.87 6.23
C LEU A 255 14.35 -6.19 5.43
N ASN A 256 15.37 -6.77 6.08
CA ASN A 256 16.59 -7.19 5.41
C ASN A 256 16.37 -8.38 4.47
N VAL A 257 15.49 -9.31 4.81
CA VAL A 257 15.08 -10.38 3.90
C VAL A 257 14.40 -9.81 2.66
N TRP A 258 13.47 -8.87 2.85
CA TRP A 258 12.78 -8.23 1.75
C TRP A 258 13.73 -7.41 0.86
N THR A 259 14.61 -6.59 1.44
CA THR A 259 15.56 -5.76 0.67
C THR A 259 16.59 -6.59 -0.09
N GLN A 260 16.97 -7.74 0.42
CA GLN A 260 17.83 -8.67 -0.32
C GLN A 260 17.17 -9.21 -1.59
N ALA A 261 15.87 -9.43 -1.57
CA ALA A 261 15.12 -9.83 -2.75
C ALA A 261 14.85 -8.64 -3.70
N TYR A 262 14.52 -7.49 -3.16
CA TYR A 262 14.00 -6.33 -3.92
C TYR A 262 15.09 -5.41 -4.46
N LEU A 263 16.26 -5.34 -3.83
CA LEU A 263 17.37 -4.49 -4.27
C LEU A 263 18.33 -5.26 -5.18
N ARG A 264 18.79 -4.60 -6.24
CA ARG A 264 19.69 -5.19 -7.23
C ARG A 264 21.09 -5.41 -6.66
N PRO A 265 21.63 -6.61 -6.83
CA PRO A 265 23.01 -6.87 -6.49
C PRO A 265 23.96 -5.92 -7.21
N GLY A 266 24.94 -5.37 -6.49
CA GLY A 266 25.97 -4.51 -7.06
C GLY A 266 25.58 -3.03 -7.25
N LEU A 267 24.29 -2.67 -7.13
CA LEU A 267 23.86 -1.28 -7.23
C LEU A 267 23.64 -0.63 -5.87
N ALA A 268 23.24 -1.38 -4.86
CA ALA A 268 23.08 -0.87 -3.51
C ALA A 268 23.48 -1.92 -2.47
N LYS A 269 23.74 -1.44 -1.25
CA LYS A 269 23.77 -2.29 -0.06
C LYS A 269 22.37 -2.86 0.15
N ARG A 270 22.26 -4.14 0.44
CA ARG A 270 21.00 -4.89 0.51
C ARG A 270 20.62 -5.30 1.92
N THR A 271 21.50 -5.10 2.89
CA THR A 271 21.26 -5.36 4.31
C THR A 271 21.74 -4.18 5.13
N PHE A 272 20.99 -3.83 6.17
CA PHE A 272 21.25 -2.66 6.99
C PHE A 272 21.20 -3.04 8.46
N THR A 273 22.01 -2.38 9.27
CA THR A 273 21.92 -2.42 10.73
C THR A 273 20.95 -1.35 11.24
N GLN A 274 20.46 -1.54 12.45
CA GLN A 274 19.61 -0.54 13.12
C GLN A 274 20.34 0.80 13.26
N ALA A 275 21.65 0.78 13.55
CA ALA A 275 22.48 1.99 13.67
C ALA A 275 22.58 2.76 12.35
N GLU A 276 22.73 2.08 11.22
CA GLU A 276 22.78 2.71 9.89
C GLU A 276 21.45 3.35 9.51
N ILE A 277 20.33 2.66 9.77
CA ILE A 277 18.99 3.20 9.51
C ILE A 277 18.75 4.43 10.38
N LYS A 278 19.08 4.34 11.67
CA LYS A 278 18.94 5.47 12.59
C LYS A 278 19.81 6.65 12.16
N ALA A 279 21.08 6.44 11.85
CA ALA A 279 21.99 7.49 11.40
C ALA A 279 21.49 8.18 10.13
N TYR A 280 20.93 7.42 9.17
CA TYR A 280 20.34 8.00 7.96
C TYR A 280 19.16 8.94 8.27
N TYR A 281 18.21 8.49 9.09
CA TYR A 281 17.06 9.34 9.42
C TYR A 281 17.41 10.47 10.39
N ASP A 282 18.38 10.31 11.29
CA ASP A 282 18.86 11.40 12.16
C ASP A 282 19.50 12.54 11.36
N ALA A 283 20.17 12.22 10.25
CA ALA A 283 20.76 13.22 9.36
C ALA A 283 19.74 14.01 8.50
N LEU A 284 18.48 13.57 8.47
CA LEU A 284 17.43 14.20 7.68
C LEU A 284 16.57 15.13 8.55
N PRO A 285 16.25 16.34 8.07
CA PRO A 285 15.23 17.16 8.71
C PRO A 285 13.84 16.53 8.54
N TYR A 286 12.92 16.85 9.44
CA TYR A 286 11.52 16.50 9.24
C TYR A 286 10.89 17.34 8.13
N ALA A 287 9.99 16.73 7.37
CA ALA A 287 9.24 17.44 6.34
C ALA A 287 8.22 18.39 6.96
N ASP A 288 8.24 19.65 6.53
CA ASP A 288 7.26 20.66 6.88
C ASP A 288 6.91 21.54 5.66
N LYS A 289 6.20 22.66 5.88
CA LYS A 289 5.82 23.59 4.80
C LYS A 289 7.00 24.33 4.17
N THR A 290 8.19 24.28 4.77
CA THR A 290 9.42 24.94 4.32
C THR A 290 10.52 23.96 3.93
N THR A 291 10.39 22.71 4.35
CA THR A 291 11.43 21.68 4.23
C THR A 291 10.90 20.46 3.50
N ARG A 292 11.44 20.17 2.32
CA ARG A 292 11.20 18.93 1.59
C ARG A 292 12.10 17.83 2.17
N SER A 293 11.48 16.79 2.70
CA SER A 293 12.21 15.64 3.25
C SER A 293 11.41 14.35 3.14
N PRO A 294 12.06 13.20 2.96
CA PRO A 294 11.41 11.89 3.08
C PRO A 294 11.02 11.55 4.52
N LYS A 295 11.70 12.12 5.53
CA LYS A 295 11.41 11.91 6.95
C LYS A 295 10.14 12.65 7.36
N LYS A 296 9.20 11.94 7.98
CA LYS A 296 7.87 12.45 8.35
C LYS A 296 7.73 12.52 9.86
N HIS A 297 6.95 13.47 10.37
CA HIS A 297 6.50 13.44 11.75
C HIS A 297 5.54 12.25 11.94
N LEU A 298 5.87 11.34 12.86
CA LEU A 298 5.06 10.15 13.15
C LEU A 298 4.41 10.18 14.54
N THR A 299 4.58 11.24 15.30
CA THR A 299 4.01 11.41 16.64
C THR A 299 2.48 11.46 16.65
N LYS A 300 1.87 11.74 15.49
CA LYS A 300 0.42 11.77 15.27
C LYS A 300 -0.17 10.45 14.76
N ALA A 301 0.62 9.36 14.77
CA ALA A 301 0.12 8.07 14.34
C ALA A 301 -1.14 7.66 15.11
N HIS A 302 -2.13 7.16 14.38
CA HIS A 302 -3.41 6.73 14.94
C HIS A 302 -3.34 5.31 15.53
N PHE A 303 -2.18 4.95 16.05
CA PHE A 303 -1.95 3.71 16.78
C PHE A 303 -0.96 3.93 17.93
N LYS A 304 -0.93 3.00 18.85
CA LYS A 304 0.02 2.97 19.97
C LYS A 304 1.03 1.85 19.79
N LEU A 305 2.18 1.99 20.41
CA LEU A 305 3.13 0.91 20.59
C LEU A 305 2.63 -0.07 21.66
N HIS A 306 3.29 -1.21 21.80
CA HIS A 306 2.88 -2.28 22.73
C HIS A 306 2.82 -1.84 24.20
N ASP A 307 3.58 -0.84 24.57
CA ASP A 307 3.61 -0.25 25.93
C ASP A 307 2.57 0.88 26.12
N GLY A 308 1.70 1.11 25.12
CA GLY A 308 0.70 2.16 25.13
C GLY A 308 1.23 3.55 24.77
N SER A 309 2.55 3.69 24.52
CA SER A 309 3.16 4.96 24.14
C SER A 309 2.87 5.35 22.70
N THR A 310 3.10 6.63 22.38
CA THR A 310 3.19 7.13 21.02
C THR A 310 4.60 6.96 20.47
N ILE A 311 4.75 7.10 19.15
CA ILE A 311 6.07 7.14 18.52
C ILE A 311 6.80 8.40 18.99
N THR A 312 8.01 8.22 19.54
CA THR A 312 8.88 9.32 19.98
C THR A 312 9.94 9.58 18.91
N GLU A 313 10.08 10.84 18.51
CA GLU A 313 11.07 11.27 17.51
C GLU A 313 12.52 11.06 17.98
N GLY A 314 13.42 10.74 17.06
CA GLY A 314 14.82 10.46 17.33
C GLY A 314 15.10 9.07 17.93
N THR A 315 14.08 8.23 18.12
CA THR A 315 14.26 6.87 18.64
C THR A 315 14.57 5.86 17.53
N ALA A 316 15.11 4.71 17.90
CA ALA A 316 15.32 3.60 16.99
C ALA A 316 14.00 3.04 16.42
N THR A 317 12.95 3.02 17.23
CA THR A 317 11.59 2.62 16.82
C THR A 317 11.08 3.53 15.71
N GLU A 318 11.19 4.85 15.88
CA GLU A 318 10.80 5.81 14.84
C GLU A 318 11.58 5.58 13.55
N ALA A 319 12.91 5.47 13.64
CA ALA A 319 13.76 5.28 12.46
C ALA A 319 13.40 4.01 11.68
N LEU A 320 13.11 2.90 12.37
CA LEU A 320 12.66 1.66 11.74
C LEU A 320 11.27 1.81 11.12
N LEU A 321 10.34 2.53 11.74
CA LEU A 321 9.02 2.80 11.16
C LEU A 321 9.10 3.73 9.94
N GLN A 322 10.00 4.72 9.93
CA GLN A 322 10.33 5.50 8.73
C GLN A 322 10.83 4.59 7.60
N TYR A 323 11.66 3.61 7.95
CA TYR A 323 12.19 2.65 6.98
C TYR A 323 11.11 1.68 6.46
N VAL A 324 10.21 1.22 7.32
CA VAL A 324 8.99 0.47 6.89
C VAL A 324 8.19 1.29 5.88
N LEU A 325 7.93 2.57 6.17
CA LEU A 325 7.19 3.47 5.28
C LEU A 325 7.89 3.68 3.94
N GLN A 326 9.23 3.75 3.93
CA GLN A 326 10.02 3.80 2.69
C GLN A 326 9.86 2.50 1.89
N CYS A 327 10.04 1.34 2.52
CA CYS A 327 9.91 0.02 1.87
C CYS A 327 8.50 -0.16 1.29
N ARG A 328 7.45 0.14 2.06
CA ARG A 328 6.05 0.07 1.61
C ARG A 328 5.80 1.02 0.43
N ARG A 329 6.22 2.30 0.55
CA ARG A 329 6.03 3.31 -0.51
C ARG A 329 6.59 2.83 -1.85
N ILE A 330 7.77 2.21 -1.84
CA ILE A 330 8.43 1.75 -3.07
C ILE A 330 7.80 0.45 -3.58
N LEU A 331 7.53 -0.51 -2.70
CA LEU A 331 6.88 -1.76 -3.10
C LEU A 331 5.49 -1.51 -3.69
N THR A 332 4.72 -0.61 -3.10
CA THR A 332 3.30 -0.39 -3.45
C THR A 332 3.06 0.80 -4.38
N LEU A 333 4.08 1.21 -5.14
CA LEU A 333 3.91 2.19 -6.21
C LEU A 333 2.80 1.76 -7.17
N HIS A 334 1.89 2.67 -7.47
CA HIS A 334 0.71 2.47 -8.32
C HIS A 334 -0.35 1.48 -7.77
N GLU A 335 -0.29 1.11 -6.49
CA GLU A 335 -1.28 0.22 -5.87
C GLU A 335 -2.25 0.96 -4.92
N GLY A 336 -2.15 2.28 -4.80
CA GLY A 336 -3.05 3.10 -3.97
C GLY A 336 -2.82 3.01 -2.45
N LEU A 337 -1.93 2.13 -1.99
CA LEU A 337 -1.74 1.85 -0.55
C LEU A 337 -1.01 2.98 0.20
N ARG A 338 -0.29 3.86 -0.49
CA ARG A 338 0.39 5.00 0.16
C ARG A 338 -0.56 5.93 0.89
N TRP A 339 -1.77 6.15 0.34
CA TRP A 339 -2.80 6.94 1.00
C TRP A 339 -3.21 6.35 2.35
N GLN A 340 -3.31 5.03 2.41
CA GLN A 340 -3.63 4.31 3.64
C GLN A 340 -2.55 4.48 4.71
N ASP A 341 -1.28 4.41 4.32
CA ASP A 341 -0.16 4.63 5.24
C ASP A 341 -0.13 6.07 5.76
N ILE A 342 -0.35 7.07 4.90
CA ILE A 342 -0.45 8.47 5.29
C ILE A 342 -1.52 8.65 6.37
N LYS A 343 -2.69 8.05 6.17
CA LYS A 343 -3.79 8.11 7.14
C LYS A 343 -3.43 7.45 8.47
N ARG A 344 -2.94 6.20 8.44
CA ARG A 344 -2.63 5.43 9.66
C ARG A 344 -1.53 6.08 10.49
N PHE A 345 -0.50 6.60 9.84
CA PHE A 345 0.63 7.25 10.50
C PHE A 345 0.42 8.72 10.79
N GLY A 346 -0.76 9.29 10.48
CA GLY A 346 -1.09 10.69 10.74
C GLY A 346 -0.14 11.67 10.07
N ILE A 347 0.32 11.34 8.84
CA ILE A 347 1.34 12.11 8.13
C ILE A 347 0.74 13.36 7.53
N ASP A 348 1.33 14.52 7.83
CA ASP A 348 1.01 15.78 7.18
C ASP A 348 1.50 15.77 5.72
N ILE A 349 0.67 16.24 4.81
CA ILE A 349 0.99 16.34 3.38
C ILE A 349 1.20 17.81 3.03
N TYR A 350 2.32 18.08 2.37
CA TYR A 350 2.68 19.39 1.82
C TYR A 350 2.78 19.29 0.30
N ARG A 351 1.89 19.97 -0.42
CA ARG A 351 1.88 20.01 -1.89
C ARG A 351 2.77 21.15 -2.37
N TRP A 352 3.97 20.79 -2.77
CA TRP A 352 4.93 21.73 -3.30
C TRP A 352 4.55 22.14 -4.73
N LYS A 353 4.44 23.45 -4.95
CA LYS A 353 4.20 24.05 -6.26
C LYS A 353 5.47 24.78 -6.71
N LYS A 354 5.84 24.65 -7.97
CA LYS A 354 6.92 25.43 -8.55
C LYS A 354 6.48 26.88 -8.67
N VAL A 355 7.29 27.80 -8.16
CA VAL A 355 6.95 29.23 -8.10
C VAL A 355 7.04 29.84 -9.51
N ASP A 356 8.08 29.46 -10.27
CA ASP A 356 8.32 29.94 -11.62
C ASP A 356 8.78 28.81 -12.52
N ALA A 357 8.36 28.84 -13.77
CA ALA A 357 8.69 27.80 -14.76
C ALA A 357 10.20 27.69 -15.04
N GLY A 358 10.97 28.75 -14.82
CA GLY A 358 12.42 28.81 -15.03
C GLY A 358 13.28 28.58 -13.79
N ALA A 359 12.72 28.72 -12.59
CA ALA A 359 13.46 28.62 -11.34
C ALA A 359 13.29 27.23 -10.68
N ASP A 360 14.29 26.77 -9.97
CA ASP A 360 14.20 25.56 -9.12
C ASP A 360 13.72 25.88 -7.69
N THR A 361 12.77 26.82 -7.61
CA THR A 361 12.16 27.30 -6.39
C THR A 361 10.75 26.77 -6.24
N TYR A 362 10.43 26.30 -5.05
CA TYR A 362 9.15 25.66 -4.73
C TYR A 362 8.59 26.26 -3.44
N GLU A 363 7.29 26.37 -3.37
CA GLU A 363 6.55 26.80 -2.17
C GLU A 363 5.38 25.85 -1.89
N VAL A 364 4.89 25.86 -0.67
CA VAL A 364 3.63 25.21 -0.31
C VAL A 364 2.56 26.30 -0.19
N PRO A 365 1.60 26.37 -1.13
CA PRO A 365 0.51 27.34 -1.05
C PRO A 365 -0.38 27.09 0.18
N ALA A 366 -1.16 28.07 0.57
CA ALA A 366 -2.00 27.99 1.77
C ALA A 366 -2.98 26.80 1.73
N ASP A 367 -3.52 26.49 0.56
CA ASP A 367 -4.40 25.34 0.32
C ASP A 367 -3.64 24.02 0.03
N GLY A 368 -2.32 24.08 0.01
CA GLY A 368 -1.41 22.96 -0.26
C GLY A 368 -1.09 22.08 0.94
N VAL A 369 -1.72 22.32 2.10
CA VAL A 369 -1.46 21.57 3.33
C VAL A 369 -2.67 20.70 3.68
N LEU A 370 -2.41 19.42 3.95
CA LEU A 370 -3.36 18.50 4.56
C LEU A 370 -2.73 17.90 5.80
N LEU A 371 -3.22 18.28 6.97
CA LEU A 371 -2.71 17.80 8.25
C LEU A 371 -3.17 16.36 8.51
N GLY A 372 -2.38 15.58 9.26
CA GLY A 372 -2.73 14.22 9.67
C GLY A 372 -4.03 14.13 10.50
N SER A 373 -4.44 15.25 11.12
CA SER A 373 -5.69 15.40 11.87
C SER A 373 -6.87 15.95 11.05
N ASP A 374 -6.72 16.10 9.73
CA ASP A 374 -7.75 16.69 8.88
C ASP A 374 -8.85 15.68 8.53
N LEU A 375 -10.11 16.08 8.65
CA LEU A 375 -11.27 15.23 8.31
C LEU A 375 -11.33 14.85 6.82
N ARG A 376 -10.66 15.60 5.94
CA ARG A 376 -10.54 15.29 4.51
C ARG A 376 -9.75 14.02 4.20
N HIS A 377 -9.13 13.41 5.21
CA HIS A 377 -8.60 12.04 5.09
C HIS A 377 -9.68 11.00 4.78
N ALA A 378 -10.93 11.24 5.15
CA ALA A 378 -12.06 10.51 4.61
C ALA A 378 -12.49 11.16 3.29
N ILE A 379 -12.33 10.48 2.16
CA ILE A 379 -12.70 11.01 0.85
C ILE A 379 -14.21 11.28 0.80
N ALA A 380 -14.62 12.37 0.14
CA ALA A 380 -16.04 12.70 -0.04
C ALA A 380 -16.76 11.56 -0.76
N LEU A 381 -17.95 11.23 -0.30
CA LEU A 381 -18.81 10.27 -0.99
C LEU A 381 -19.21 10.83 -2.37
N PRO A 382 -19.31 9.95 -3.39
CA PRO A 382 -19.82 10.33 -4.71
C PRO A 382 -21.26 10.90 -4.60
N GLN A 383 -21.61 11.80 -5.52
CA GLN A 383 -22.94 12.43 -5.52
C GLN A 383 -24.07 11.39 -5.59
N GLN A 384 -23.86 10.30 -6.30
CA GLN A 384 -24.83 9.20 -6.41
C GLN A 384 -25.15 8.58 -5.04
N ALA A 385 -24.15 8.43 -4.17
CA ALA A 385 -24.35 7.91 -2.81
C ALA A 385 -25.16 8.91 -1.95
N ILE A 386 -24.91 10.21 -2.10
CA ILE A 386 -25.65 11.27 -1.40
C ILE A 386 -27.10 11.32 -1.88
N THR A 387 -27.32 11.22 -3.18
CA THR A 387 -28.68 11.12 -3.75
C THR A 387 -29.40 9.87 -3.25
N GLY A 388 -28.67 8.77 -2.99
CA GLY A 388 -29.18 7.57 -2.32
C GLY A 388 -29.29 7.68 -0.80
N GLN A 389 -29.30 8.89 -0.25
CA GLN A 389 -29.50 9.22 1.18
C GLN A 389 -28.37 8.74 2.12
N ILE A 390 -27.20 8.36 1.61
CA ILE A 390 -26.05 8.03 2.45
C ILE A 390 -25.45 9.31 3.02
N GLN A 391 -25.30 9.38 4.34
CA GLN A 391 -24.73 10.52 5.05
C GLN A 391 -23.30 10.85 4.56
N GLN A 392 -23.05 12.11 4.18
CA GLN A 392 -21.73 12.61 3.79
C GLN A 392 -20.75 12.63 4.96
N ASN A 393 -19.46 12.53 4.63
CA ASN A 393 -18.39 12.71 5.61
C ASN A 393 -18.36 14.15 6.14
N PRO A 394 -18.06 14.37 7.43
CA PRO A 394 -17.72 15.68 7.96
C PRO A 394 -16.52 16.31 7.21
N ARG A 395 -16.53 17.66 7.13
CA ARG A 395 -15.48 18.44 6.45
C ARG A 395 -14.99 19.57 7.34
#